data_82fa1d5fa16a51fb75282816611f6b82
#
_entry.id   82fa1d5fa16a51fb75282816611f6b82
#
_cell.length_a   1.000
_cell.length_b   1.000
_cell.length_c   1.000
_cell.angle_alpha   90.00
_cell.angle_beta   90.00
_cell.angle_gamma   90.00
#
_symmetry.space_group_name_H-M   'P 1'
#
loop_
_entity.id
_entity.type
_entity.pdbx_description
1 polymer ?
#
loop_
_entity_poly.entity_id
_entity_poly.type
_entity_poly.pdbx_seq_one_letter_code
_entity_poly.pdbx_strand_id
1 'polypeptide(L)'
;NNYCKPKINESGVIDIKGGRHPVVEKMIVNDMFIDNDTYLDNHNNRISIITGPNMAGKSTYMRQSALIVLMAQIGSFVPAESANIGIVDRIFTRVGASDDLASGQSTFMVEMNEVANILRNATANSLLILDEIGRGTSTFDGLSIAWAVVEYISNPKLLGAKTLFATHYHELTELEGKLNSVNNYCIAVKEKGDDIVSLRKIVKGGSDKSYGIQVAKLAGIPELVINRAKDIVNQLSANDITQTVKNISV
;
A
#
# COMPACT_ATOMS: atom_id res chain seq x y z
N ASN A 1 18.20 11.84 -17.78
CA ASN A 1 17.02 11.37 -17.03
C ASN A 1 17.22 11.35 -15.50
N ASN A 2 18.40 11.77 -15.00
CA ASN A 2 18.75 11.74 -13.57
C ASN A 2 18.52 10.35 -12.92
N TYR A 3 18.93 9.30 -13.62
CA TYR A 3 18.93 7.94 -13.10
C TYR A 3 20.27 7.61 -12.45
N CYS A 4 20.29 6.75 -11.45
CA CYS A 4 21.50 6.27 -10.82
C CYS A 4 21.77 4.80 -11.17
N LYS A 5 23.03 4.38 -11.03
CA LYS A 5 23.43 2.96 -11.12
C LYS A 5 23.14 2.30 -9.77
N PRO A 6 22.23 1.31 -9.71
CA PRO A 6 21.95 0.64 -8.46
C PRO A 6 23.10 -0.27 -8.03
N LYS A 7 23.25 -0.49 -6.73
CA LYS A 7 24.08 -1.56 -6.17
C LYS A 7 23.21 -2.80 -6.01
N ILE A 8 23.69 -3.92 -6.52
CA ILE A 8 23.03 -5.23 -6.39
C ILE A 8 23.86 -6.14 -5.50
N ASN A 9 23.23 -6.80 -4.56
CA ASN A 9 23.89 -7.70 -3.60
C ASN A 9 22.93 -8.75 -3.05
N GLU A 10 23.42 -9.61 -2.15
CA GLU A 10 22.65 -10.69 -1.53
C GLU A 10 22.16 -10.33 -0.12
N SER A 11 22.19 -9.04 0.26
CA SER A 11 21.83 -8.60 1.62
C SER A 11 20.38 -8.82 1.99
N GLY A 12 19.48 -9.01 1.00
CA GLY A 12 18.04 -9.04 1.21
C GLY A 12 17.41 -7.67 1.51
N VAL A 13 18.18 -6.59 1.42
CA VAL A 13 17.73 -5.21 1.69
C VAL A 13 17.28 -4.55 0.39
N ILE A 14 16.17 -3.84 0.45
CA ILE A 14 15.73 -2.90 -0.59
C ILE A 14 15.80 -1.51 0.04
N ASP A 15 16.78 -0.71 -0.37
CA ASP A 15 16.99 0.66 0.11
C ASP A 15 17.04 1.62 -1.07
N ILE A 16 15.96 2.33 -1.30
CA ILE A 16 15.79 3.28 -2.39
C ILE A 16 15.65 4.68 -1.79
N LYS A 17 16.50 5.59 -2.19
CA LYS A 17 16.44 7.01 -1.82
C LYS A 17 16.02 7.85 -3.01
N GLY A 18 15.07 8.77 -2.79
CA GLY A 18 14.60 9.67 -3.83
C GLY A 18 14.02 8.94 -5.06
N GLY A 19 13.28 7.85 -4.83
CA GLY A 19 12.67 7.05 -5.90
C GLY A 19 11.58 7.81 -6.64
N ARG A 20 11.53 7.64 -7.97
CA ARG A 20 10.54 8.26 -8.86
C ARG A 20 9.88 7.20 -9.74
N HIS A 21 8.70 7.49 -10.22
CA HIS A 21 8.00 6.60 -11.15
C HIS A 21 8.43 6.92 -12.59
N PRO A 22 9.08 5.99 -13.31
CA PRO A 22 9.72 6.27 -14.60
C PRO A 22 8.74 6.72 -15.70
N VAL A 23 7.48 6.34 -15.58
CA VAL A 23 6.42 6.71 -16.55
C VAL A 23 5.68 7.97 -16.08
N VAL A 24 5.19 7.96 -14.83
CA VAL A 24 4.37 9.06 -14.31
C VAL A 24 5.14 10.38 -14.29
N GLU A 25 6.43 10.37 -13.92
CA GLU A 25 7.24 11.59 -13.92
C GLU A 25 7.33 12.27 -15.30
N LYS A 26 7.22 11.50 -16.39
CA LYS A 26 7.23 12.04 -17.76
C LYS A 26 5.87 12.53 -18.23
N MET A 27 4.80 12.10 -17.59
CA MET A 27 3.42 12.50 -17.94
C MET A 27 2.97 13.77 -17.22
N ILE A 28 3.66 14.17 -16.15
CA ILE A 28 3.35 15.39 -15.41
C ILE A 28 3.89 16.59 -16.19
N VAL A 29 3.00 17.46 -16.68
CA VAL A 29 3.37 18.56 -17.57
C VAL A 29 3.61 19.87 -16.80
N ASN A 30 2.87 20.12 -15.72
CA ASN A 30 2.83 21.43 -15.03
C ASN A 30 3.17 21.36 -13.54
N ASP A 31 3.73 20.24 -13.07
CA ASP A 31 4.04 20.03 -11.66
C ASP A 31 5.36 19.25 -11.52
N MET A 32 5.94 19.26 -10.35
CA MET A 32 7.12 18.45 -10.05
C MET A 32 6.67 17.08 -9.50
N PHE A 33 7.33 16.01 -9.98
CA PHE A 33 7.16 14.71 -9.39
C PHE A 33 7.76 14.70 -7.97
N ILE A 34 6.99 14.24 -7.00
CA ILE A 34 7.45 14.08 -5.61
C ILE A 34 8.10 12.71 -5.45
N ASP A 35 9.37 12.69 -5.16
CA ASP A 35 10.14 11.49 -4.90
C ASP A 35 9.83 10.89 -3.52
N ASN A 36 10.07 9.60 -3.37
CA ASN A 36 9.87 8.88 -2.12
C ASN A 36 10.96 7.84 -1.86
N ASP A 37 11.28 7.66 -0.61
CA ASP A 37 12.16 6.59 -0.15
C ASP A 37 11.40 5.28 0.05
N THR A 38 12.10 4.15 -0.12
CA THR A 38 11.57 2.82 0.20
C THR A 38 12.65 2.04 0.93
N TYR A 39 12.32 1.51 2.09
CA TYR A 39 13.21 0.64 2.86
C TYR A 39 12.49 -0.61 3.32
N LEU A 40 12.99 -1.77 2.89
CA LEU A 40 12.54 -3.09 3.32
C LEU A 40 13.75 -3.97 3.62
N ASP A 41 13.63 -4.83 4.61
CA ASP A 41 14.65 -5.84 4.95
C ASP A 41 13.98 -7.16 5.37
N ASN A 42 14.80 -8.15 5.73
CA ASN A 42 14.32 -9.47 6.17
C ASN A 42 14.12 -9.56 7.69
N HIS A 43 14.20 -8.45 8.41
CA HIS A 43 14.15 -8.38 9.87
C HIS A 43 13.00 -7.52 10.37
N ASN A 44 13.26 -6.31 10.80
CA ASN A 44 12.29 -5.43 11.43
C ASN A 44 11.46 -4.62 10.44
N ASN A 45 11.80 -4.59 9.16
CA ASN A 45 11.15 -3.81 8.12
C ASN A 45 10.71 -4.68 6.94
N ARG A 46 10.05 -5.78 7.23
CA ARG A 46 9.62 -6.74 6.20
C ARG A 46 8.36 -6.28 5.50
N ILE A 47 7.41 -5.73 6.23
CA ILE A 47 6.12 -5.28 5.70
C ILE A 47 5.90 -3.82 6.04
N SER A 48 5.60 -3.01 5.01
CA SER A 48 5.11 -1.65 5.17
C SER A 48 3.60 -1.63 4.94
N ILE A 49 2.83 -1.32 5.97
CA ILE A 49 1.40 -1.04 5.86
C ILE A 49 1.24 0.43 5.48
N ILE A 50 0.62 0.71 4.35
CA ILE A 50 0.48 2.06 3.81
C ILE A 50 -0.99 2.46 3.81
N THR A 51 -1.34 3.45 4.61
CA THR A 51 -2.70 4.00 4.71
C THR A 51 -2.81 5.39 4.10
N GLY A 52 -4.01 5.88 3.98
CA GLY A 52 -4.32 7.20 3.41
C GLY A 52 -5.35 7.14 2.28
N PRO A 53 -5.80 8.28 1.75
CA PRO A 53 -6.82 8.32 0.73
C PRO A 53 -6.36 7.68 -0.59
N ASN A 54 -7.29 7.03 -1.31
CA ASN A 54 -6.98 6.26 -2.51
C ASN A 54 -6.38 7.09 -3.65
N MET A 55 -6.81 8.34 -3.81
CA MET A 55 -6.32 9.23 -4.87
C MET A 55 -5.01 9.96 -4.53
N ALA A 56 -4.40 9.64 -3.41
CA ALA A 56 -3.25 10.37 -2.90
C ALA A 56 -1.89 9.91 -3.43
N GLY A 57 -1.83 8.78 -4.16
CA GLY A 57 -0.61 8.28 -4.79
C GLY A 57 -0.01 7.03 -4.15
N LYS A 58 -0.72 6.31 -3.28
CA LYS A 58 -0.25 5.05 -2.67
C LYS A 58 0.12 4.00 -3.74
N SER A 59 -0.79 3.74 -4.66
CA SER A 59 -0.57 2.75 -5.74
C SER A 59 0.59 3.16 -6.66
N THR A 60 0.72 4.45 -6.95
CA THR A 60 1.86 4.98 -7.73
C THR A 60 3.18 4.72 -7.03
N TYR A 61 3.25 4.97 -5.72
CA TYR A 61 4.43 4.70 -4.90
C TYR A 61 4.82 3.23 -4.89
N MET A 62 3.84 2.33 -4.68
CA MET A 62 4.13 0.90 -4.67
C MET A 62 4.59 0.38 -6.03
N ARG A 63 3.94 0.81 -7.10
CA ARG A 63 4.34 0.45 -8.48
C ARG A 63 5.71 0.97 -8.84
N GLN A 64 6.05 2.21 -8.46
CA GLN A 64 7.38 2.76 -8.70
C GLN A 64 8.46 1.95 -7.99
N SER A 65 8.23 1.53 -6.75
CA SER A 65 9.18 0.71 -6.00
C SER A 65 9.41 -0.63 -6.68
N ALA A 66 8.34 -1.29 -7.14
CA ALA A 66 8.43 -2.53 -7.92
C ALA A 66 9.19 -2.36 -9.23
N LEU A 67 8.93 -1.27 -9.98
CA LEU A 67 9.62 -0.96 -11.24
C LEU A 67 11.11 -0.70 -11.02
N ILE A 68 11.48 0.04 -9.97
CA ILE A 68 12.89 0.29 -9.63
C ILE A 68 13.60 -1.03 -9.34
N VAL A 69 13.00 -1.91 -8.54
CA VAL A 69 13.57 -3.23 -8.25
C VAL A 69 13.70 -4.06 -9.52
N LEU A 70 12.68 -4.11 -10.37
CA LEU A 70 12.72 -4.82 -11.65
C LEU A 70 13.84 -4.30 -12.57
N MET A 71 13.93 -2.98 -12.74
CA MET A 71 14.95 -2.34 -13.57
C MET A 71 16.36 -2.64 -13.05
N ALA A 72 16.54 -2.62 -11.72
CA ALA A 72 17.80 -2.99 -11.08
C ALA A 72 18.17 -4.46 -11.38
N GLN A 73 17.21 -5.40 -11.26
CA GLN A 73 17.44 -6.83 -11.50
C GLN A 73 17.84 -7.14 -12.95
N ILE A 74 17.37 -6.37 -13.92
CA ILE A 74 17.76 -6.55 -15.35
C ILE A 74 19.02 -5.79 -15.73
N GLY A 75 19.71 -5.15 -14.78
CA GLY A 75 20.97 -4.43 -15.02
C GLY A 75 20.82 -3.01 -15.55
N SER A 76 19.64 -2.40 -15.39
CA SER A 76 19.38 -1.03 -15.82
C SER A 76 19.75 -0.02 -14.73
N PHE A 77 20.02 1.24 -15.15
CA PHE A 77 19.93 2.40 -14.28
C PHE A 77 18.49 2.58 -13.80
N VAL A 78 18.30 3.18 -12.62
CA VAL A 78 17.01 3.34 -11.97
C VAL A 78 16.68 4.80 -11.67
N PRO A 79 15.38 5.19 -11.70
CA PRO A 79 14.95 6.56 -11.39
C PRO A 79 14.94 6.80 -9.86
N ALA A 80 16.12 7.03 -9.31
CA ALA A 80 16.33 7.31 -7.90
C ALA A 80 17.62 8.11 -7.70
N GLU A 81 17.79 8.72 -6.52
CA GLU A 81 19.08 9.33 -6.12
C GLU A 81 20.13 8.25 -5.83
N SER A 82 19.71 7.22 -5.12
CA SER A 82 20.51 6.03 -4.85
C SER A 82 19.63 4.81 -4.67
N ALA A 83 20.15 3.62 -4.98
CA ALA A 83 19.46 2.37 -4.78
C ALA A 83 20.44 1.27 -4.40
N ASN A 84 20.15 0.58 -3.32
CA ASN A 84 20.84 -0.63 -2.88
C ASN A 84 19.80 -1.76 -2.83
N ILE A 85 19.88 -2.68 -3.77
CA ILE A 85 18.84 -3.66 -4.04
C ILE A 85 19.41 -5.06 -3.83
N GLY A 86 18.90 -5.75 -2.82
CA GLY A 86 19.11 -7.19 -2.66
C GLY A 86 18.43 -7.98 -3.77
N ILE A 87 19.00 -9.12 -4.13
CA ILE A 87 18.44 -9.98 -5.18
C ILE A 87 17.01 -10.40 -4.80
N VAL A 88 16.09 -10.20 -5.73
CA VAL A 88 14.69 -10.58 -5.63
C VAL A 88 14.40 -11.66 -6.67
N ASP A 89 13.86 -12.80 -6.24
CA ASP A 89 13.56 -13.91 -7.15
C ASP A 89 12.32 -13.67 -8.00
N ARG A 90 11.31 -13.03 -7.43
CA ARG A 90 10.05 -12.69 -8.11
C ARG A 90 9.45 -11.42 -7.53
N ILE A 91 8.73 -10.69 -8.37
CA ILE A 91 7.87 -9.58 -7.98
C ILE A 91 6.43 -10.00 -8.24
N PHE A 92 5.64 -10.10 -7.19
CA PHE A 92 4.21 -10.37 -7.29
C PHE A 92 3.42 -9.09 -7.05
N THR A 93 2.41 -8.86 -7.87
CA THR A 93 1.55 -7.70 -7.73
C THR A 93 0.08 -8.12 -7.70
N ARG A 94 -0.67 -7.57 -6.76
CA ARG A 94 -2.12 -7.55 -6.77
C ARG A 94 -2.56 -6.09 -6.68
N VAL A 95 -2.83 -5.48 -7.82
CA VAL A 95 -3.10 -4.05 -7.94
C VAL A 95 -4.31 -3.83 -8.84
N GLY A 96 -5.30 -3.10 -8.32
CA GLY A 96 -6.51 -2.74 -9.05
C GLY A 96 -7.56 -3.85 -9.11
N ALA A 97 -8.76 -3.48 -9.53
CA ALA A 97 -9.82 -4.42 -9.86
C ALA A 97 -9.90 -4.55 -11.39
N SER A 98 -9.77 -5.75 -11.90
CA SER A 98 -10.19 -6.07 -13.27
C SER A 98 -11.44 -6.93 -13.19
N ASP A 99 -12.52 -6.46 -13.79
CA ASP A 99 -13.70 -7.30 -14.00
C ASP A 99 -13.36 -8.30 -15.08
N ASP A 100 -13.26 -9.56 -14.73
CA ASP A 100 -13.22 -10.63 -15.74
C ASP A 100 -14.66 -11.04 -16.09
N LEU A 101 -15.28 -10.22 -16.94
CA LEU A 101 -16.63 -10.46 -17.42
C LEU A 101 -16.73 -11.77 -18.24
N ALA A 102 -15.61 -12.24 -18.76
CA ALA A 102 -15.58 -13.45 -19.61
C ALA A 102 -15.67 -14.74 -18.80
N SER A 103 -15.13 -14.77 -17.58
CA SER A 103 -15.16 -15.97 -16.71
C SER A 103 -16.39 -16.07 -15.83
N GLY A 104 -17.22 -15.01 -15.73
CA GLY A 104 -18.37 -14.95 -14.84
C GLY A 104 -18.01 -14.95 -13.35
N GLN A 105 -16.74 -14.78 -12.99
CA GLN A 105 -16.29 -14.68 -11.62
C GLN A 105 -16.48 -13.26 -11.07
N SER A 106 -16.84 -13.15 -9.78
CA SER A 106 -16.86 -11.85 -9.12
C SER A 106 -15.45 -11.27 -9.00
N THR A 107 -15.32 -9.93 -8.99
CA THR A 107 -14.04 -9.24 -8.75
C THR A 107 -13.34 -9.72 -7.49
N PHE A 108 -14.11 -10.02 -6.44
CA PHE A 108 -13.55 -10.56 -5.20
C PHE A 108 -12.97 -11.97 -5.37
N MET A 109 -13.62 -12.84 -6.15
CA MET A 109 -13.07 -14.17 -6.44
C MET A 109 -11.78 -14.11 -7.24
N VAL A 110 -11.70 -13.21 -8.22
CA VAL A 110 -10.47 -12.96 -8.97
C VAL A 110 -9.36 -12.49 -8.03
N GLU A 111 -9.65 -11.53 -7.14
CA GLU A 111 -8.71 -11.07 -6.14
C GLU A 111 -8.20 -12.21 -5.26
N MET A 112 -9.09 -13.04 -4.74
CA MET A 112 -8.71 -14.16 -3.87
C MET A 112 -7.87 -15.21 -4.61
N ASN A 113 -8.17 -15.49 -5.86
CA ASN A 113 -7.35 -16.38 -6.69
C ASN A 113 -5.93 -15.83 -6.88
N GLU A 114 -5.79 -14.53 -7.14
CA GLU A 114 -4.48 -13.90 -7.27
C GLU A 114 -3.71 -13.91 -5.94
N VAL A 115 -4.35 -13.57 -4.82
CA VAL A 115 -3.72 -13.63 -3.49
C VAL A 115 -3.32 -15.08 -3.16
N ALA A 116 -4.16 -16.05 -3.44
CA ALA A 116 -3.84 -17.47 -3.23
C ALA A 116 -2.62 -17.90 -4.06
N ASN A 117 -2.54 -17.48 -5.32
CA ASN A 117 -1.38 -17.76 -6.17
C ASN A 117 -0.11 -17.15 -5.59
N ILE A 118 -0.16 -15.90 -5.12
CA ILE A 118 0.98 -15.21 -4.50
C ILE A 118 1.45 -15.97 -3.25
N LEU A 119 0.54 -16.27 -2.32
CA LEU A 119 0.88 -16.92 -1.05
C LEU A 119 1.44 -18.35 -1.24
N ARG A 120 1.04 -19.04 -2.31
CA ARG A 120 1.57 -20.38 -2.62
C ARG A 120 2.93 -20.37 -3.31
N ASN A 121 3.24 -19.34 -4.08
CA ASN A 121 4.41 -19.32 -4.95
C ASN A 121 5.51 -18.34 -4.52
N ALA A 122 5.21 -17.40 -3.64
CA ALA A 122 6.20 -16.46 -3.11
C ALA A 122 7.19 -17.16 -2.17
N THR A 123 8.39 -16.62 -2.10
CA THR A 123 9.45 -17.04 -1.17
C THR A 123 9.89 -15.86 -0.30
N ALA A 124 10.73 -16.10 0.70
CA ALA A 124 11.32 -15.05 1.53
C ALA A 124 12.14 -14.02 0.71
N ASN A 125 12.57 -14.38 -0.50
CA ASN A 125 13.32 -13.52 -1.41
C ASN A 125 12.43 -12.79 -2.45
N SER A 126 11.13 -12.98 -2.39
CA SER A 126 10.17 -12.28 -3.26
C SER A 126 9.85 -10.87 -2.74
N LEU A 127 9.41 -10.01 -3.64
CA LEU A 127 8.80 -8.72 -3.32
C LEU A 127 7.31 -8.77 -3.66
N LEU A 128 6.47 -8.47 -2.67
CA LEU A 128 5.02 -8.45 -2.83
C LEU A 128 4.48 -7.02 -2.84
N ILE A 129 3.64 -6.72 -3.80
CA ILE A 129 2.90 -5.46 -3.91
C ILE A 129 1.42 -5.78 -3.83
N LEU A 130 0.81 -5.49 -2.68
CA LEU A 130 -0.59 -5.83 -2.40
C LEU A 130 -1.38 -4.55 -2.16
N ASP A 131 -2.37 -4.29 -3.00
CA ASP A 131 -3.17 -3.07 -2.97
C ASP A 131 -4.64 -3.39 -2.71
N GLU A 132 -5.17 -2.85 -1.61
CA GLU A 132 -6.59 -2.91 -1.26
C GLU A 132 -7.15 -4.34 -1.10
N ILE A 133 -6.42 -5.25 -0.48
CA ILE A 133 -6.88 -6.63 -0.23
C ILE A 133 -8.11 -6.64 0.69
N GLY A 134 -9.13 -7.38 0.28
CA GLY A 134 -10.37 -7.57 1.05
C GLY A 134 -11.45 -6.51 0.78
N ARG A 135 -11.24 -5.59 -0.17
CA ARG A 135 -12.19 -4.52 -0.48
C ARG A 135 -13.50 -5.02 -1.12
N GLY A 136 -13.46 -6.16 -1.82
CA GLY A 136 -14.58 -6.69 -2.61
C GLY A 136 -15.63 -7.47 -1.83
N THR A 137 -15.59 -7.51 -0.51
CA THR A 137 -16.52 -8.22 0.37
C THR A 137 -16.99 -7.35 1.54
N SER A 138 -17.71 -7.95 2.51
CA SER A 138 -18.13 -7.22 3.72
C SER A 138 -16.93 -6.69 4.50
N THR A 139 -17.13 -5.61 5.26
CA THR A 139 -16.04 -4.95 5.99
C THR A 139 -15.33 -5.89 6.96
N PHE A 140 -16.09 -6.69 7.73
CA PHE A 140 -15.48 -7.60 8.70
C PHE A 140 -14.74 -8.77 8.04
N ASP A 141 -15.30 -9.36 6.99
CA ASP A 141 -14.63 -10.43 6.25
C ASP A 141 -13.37 -9.90 5.57
N GLY A 142 -13.46 -8.74 4.90
CA GLY A 142 -12.33 -8.12 4.23
C GLY A 142 -11.19 -7.74 5.17
N LEU A 143 -11.50 -7.11 6.30
CA LEU A 143 -10.54 -6.78 7.36
C LEU A 143 -9.88 -8.06 7.92
N SER A 144 -10.67 -9.09 8.21
CA SER A 144 -10.18 -10.36 8.77
C SER A 144 -9.21 -11.06 7.81
N ILE A 145 -9.55 -11.09 6.52
CA ILE A 145 -8.69 -11.67 5.48
C ILE A 145 -7.39 -10.88 5.35
N ALA A 146 -7.48 -9.55 5.24
CA ALA A 146 -6.31 -8.67 5.13
C ALA A 146 -5.38 -8.81 6.34
N TRP A 147 -5.92 -8.85 7.55
CA TRP A 147 -5.17 -9.08 8.78
C TRP A 147 -4.43 -10.41 8.76
N ALA A 148 -5.14 -11.48 8.47
CA ALA A 148 -4.57 -12.83 8.44
C ALA A 148 -3.49 -12.98 7.33
N VAL A 149 -3.68 -12.33 6.19
CA VAL A 149 -2.68 -12.30 5.11
C VAL A 149 -1.39 -11.62 5.58
N VAL A 150 -1.49 -10.48 6.27
CA VAL A 150 -0.30 -9.79 6.82
C VAL A 150 0.40 -10.66 7.87
N GLU A 151 -0.34 -11.30 8.77
CA GLU A 151 0.26 -12.23 9.76
C GLU A 151 1.01 -13.37 9.06
N TYR A 152 0.39 -14.00 8.06
CA TYR A 152 1.00 -15.09 7.30
C TYR A 152 2.30 -14.66 6.61
N ILE A 153 2.29 -13.52 5.93
CA ILE A 153 3.46 -13.00 5.24
C ILE A 153 4.57 -12.60 6.22
N SER A 154 4.22 -12.01 7.36
CA SER A 154 5.18 -11.55 8.36
C SER A 154 5.95 -12.67 9.04
N ASN A 155 5.38 -13.87 9.09
CA ASN A 155 5.96 -15.01 9.76
C ASN A 155 7.04 -15.70 8.87
N PRO A 156 8.33 -15.64 9.25
CA PRO A 156 9.40 -16.21 8.43
C PRO A 156 9.35 -17.76 8.35
N LYS A 157 8.61 -18.41 9.23
CA LYS A 157 8.38 -19.86 9.15
C LYS A 157 7.33 -20.23 8.10
N LEU A 158 6.45 -19.29 7.72
CA LEU A 158 5.42 -19.49 6.72
C LEU A 158 5.80 -18.89 5.37
N LEU A 159 6.20 -17.63 5.35
CA LEU A 159 6.61 -16.93 4.13
C LEU A 159 7.79 -15.99 4.36
N GLY A 160 7.62 -14.90 5.09
CA GLY A 160 8.69 -13.95 5.37
C GLY A 160 9.09 -13.06 4.18
N ALA A 161 8.20 -12.77 3.25
CA ALA A 161 8.49 -11.95 2.08
C ALA A 161 8.43 -10.45 2.37
N LYS A 162 9.32 -9.66 1.76
CA LYS A 162 9.25 -8.20 1.76
C LYS A 162 8.00 -7.73 1.02
N THR A 163 7.24 -6.85 1.64
CA THR A 163 5.90 -6.51 1.17
C THR A 163 5.58 -5.03 1.36
N LEU A 164 5.02 -4.41 0.33
CA LEU A 164 4.30 -3.15 0.40
C LEU A 164 2.80 -3.45 0.34
N PHE A 165 2.08 -3.08 1.39
CA PHE A 165 0.67 -3.41 1.58
C PHE A 165 -0.13 -2.13 1.78
N ALA A 166 -0.84 -1.67 0.75
CA ALA A 166 -1.73 -0.53 0.86
C ALA A 166 -3.15 -0.97 1.25
N THR A 167 -3.76 -0.22 2.16
CA THR A 167 -5.08 -0.54 2.67
C THR A 167 -5.87 0.70 3.09
N HIS A 168 -7.19 0.59 3.02
CA HIS A 168 -8.12 1.54 3.63
C HIS A 168 -8.57 1.10 5.04
N TYR A 169 -8.18 -0.10 5.48
CA TYR A 169 -8.46 -0.57 6.83
C TYR A 169 -7.48 0.04 7.83
N HIS A 170 -7.89 1.09 8.52
CA HIS A 170 -7.06 1.74 9.55
C HIS A 170 -6.69 0.81 10.70
N GLU A 171 -7.54 -0.17 10.95
CA GLU A 171 -7.40 -1.18 11.99
C GLU A 171 -6.12 -2.01 11.80
N LEU A 172 -5.65 -2.18 10.56
CA LEU A 172 -4.40 -2.89 10.27
C LEU A 172 -3.16 -2.19 10.83
N THR A 173 -3.24 -0.90 11.16
CA THR A 173 -2.14 -0.17 11.79
C THR A 173 -1.79 -0.69 13.19
N GLU A 174 -2.70 -1.40 13.85
CA GLU A 174 -2.45 -2.06 15.13
C GLU A 174 -1.42 -3.19 15.03
N LEU A 175 -1.17 -3.73 13.84
CA LEU A 175 -0.19 -4.80 13.62
C LEU A 175 1.25 -4.35 13.85
N GLU A 176 1.59 -3.07 13.72
CA GLU A 176 2.92 -2.55 14.03
C GLU A 176 3.34 -2.84 15.48
N GLY A 177 2.41 -2.71 16.42
CA GLY A 177 2.66 -3.01 17.83
C GLY A 177 2.65 -4.49 18.21
N LYS A 178 2.19 -5.35 17.31
CA LYS A 178 1.98 -6.79 17.54
C LYS A 178 2.98 -7.67 16.80
N LEU A 179 3.48 -7.22 15.67
CA LEU A 179 4.41 -7.94 14.79
C LEU A 179 5.67 -7.11 14.58
N ASN A 180 6.83 -7.65 14.97
CA ASN A 180 8.10 -6.91 14.96
C ASN A 180 8.57 -6.48 13.57
N SER A 181 8.11 -7.14 12.52
CA SER A 181 8.52 -6.88 11.14
C SER A 181 7.58 -5.97 10.34
N VAL A 182 6.50 -5.48 10.98
CA VAL A 182 5.47 -4.63 10.36
C VAL A 182 5.64 -3.20 10.83
N ASN A 183 5.67 -2.26 9.88
CA ASN A 183 5.75 -0.83 10.14
C ASN A 183 4.65 -0.08 9.39
N ASN A 184 4.10 0.95 10.02
CA ASN A 184 3.08 1.80 9.45
C ASN A 184 3.70 2.97 8.71
N TYR A 185 3.13 3.23 7.53
CA TYR A 185 3.36 4.43 6.73
C TYR A 185 2.02 4.99 6.28
N CYS A 186 2.00 6.26 6.00
CA CYS A 186 0.85 6.88 5.35
C CYS A 186 1.30 7.90 4.31
N ILE A 187 0.40 8.19 3.39
CA ILE A 187 0.63 9.28 2.47
C ILE A 187 0.23 10.59 3.15
N ALA A 188 1.13 11.57 3.17
CA ALA A 188 0.90 12.84 3.82
C ALA A 188 -0.18 13.64 3.09
N VAL A 189 -1.11 14.19 3.85
CA VAL A 189 -2.23 15.01 3.37
C VAL A 189 -2.24 16.31 4.14
N LYS A 190 -2.44 17.42 3.44
CA LYS A 190 -2.67 18.73 4.03
C LYS A 190 -4.15 19.06 3.98
N GLU A 191 -4.75 19.31 5.12
CA GLU A 191 -6.12 19.79 5.25
C GLU A 191 -6.14 21.32 5.05
N LYS A 192 -7.06 21.80 4.23
CA LYS A 192 -7.31 23.21 3.99
C LYS A 192 -8.80 23.49 4.09
N GLY A 193 -9.26 23.74 5.31
CA GLY A 193 -10.69 23.78 5.62
C GLY A 193 -11.34 22.41 5.39
N ASP A 194 -12.38 22.37 4.57
CA ASP A 194 -13.06 21.13 4.16
C ASP A 194 -12.37 20.37 3.01
N ASP A 195 -11.32 20.96 2.42
CA ASP A 195 -10.59 20.38 1.30
C ASP A 195 -9.33 19.66 1.76
N ILE A 196 -8.91 18.68 0.98
CA ILE A 196 -7.67 17.93 1.20
C ILE A 196 -6.75 18.04 -0.01
N VAL A 197 -5.46 18.18 0.25
CA VAL A 197 -4.42 18.14 -0.77
C VAL A 197 -3.42 17.05 -0.40
N SER A 198 -3.25 16.06 -1.28
CA SER A 198 -2.19 15.08 -1.11
C SER A 198 -0.83 15.75 -1.33
N LEU A 199 0.08 15.56 -0.39
CA LEU A 199 1.48 15.95 -0.54
C LEU A 199 2.29 14.92 -1.33
N ARG A 200 1.68 13.79 -1.69
CA ARG A 200 2.30 12.67 -2.42
C ARG A 200 3.59 12.16 -1.77
N LYS A 201 3.78 12.44 -0.48
CA LYS A 201 4.95 12.02 0.30
C LYS A 201 4.55 10.91 1.27
N ILE A 202 5.26 9.80 1.21
CA ILE A 202 5.12 8.71 2.16
C ILE A 202 5.90 9.07 3.41
N VAL A 203 5.22 9.01 4.55
CA VAL A 203 5.81 9.32 5.87
C VAL A 203 5.53 8.18 6.84
N LYS A 204 6.37 8.04 7.85
CA LYS A 204 6.19 7.02 8.89
C LYS A 204 4.97 7.35 9.75
N GLY A 205 4.23 6.30 10.15
CA GLY A 205 3.04 6.38 10.97
C GLY A 205 1.78 5.96 10.22
N GLY A 206 0.72 5.63 10.94
CA GLY A 206 -0.59 5.32 10.39
C GLY A 206 -1.46 6.56 10.24
N SER A 207 -2.40 6.54 9.33
CA SER A 207 -3.50 7.49 9.25
C SER A 207 -4.77 6.83 9.76
N ASP A 208 -5.40 7.42 10.74
CA ASP A 208 -6.71 7.04 11.28
C ASP A 208 -7.87 7.81 10.61
N LYS A 209 -7.54 8.77 9.73
CA LYS A 209 -8.52 9.60 9.05
C LYS A 209 -8.96 9.01 7.73
N SER A 210 -10.29 9.01 7.53
CA SER A 210 -10.93 8.72 6.27
C SER A 210 -11.32 10.02 5.57
N TYR A 211 -11.05 10.11 4.28
CA TYR A 211 -11.32 11.30 3.46
C TYR A 211 -12.36 11.05 2.36
N GLY A 212 -13.13 9.97 2.46
CA GLY A 212 -14.12 9.60 1.44
C GLY A 212 -15.16 10.69 1.15
N ILE A 213 -15.65 11.36 2.20
CA ILE A 213 -16.64 12.44 2.07
C ILE A 213 -16.02 13.67 1.38
N GLN A 214 -14.77 14.01 1.70
CA GLN A 214 -14.06 15.12 1.05
C GLN A 214 -13.82 14.82 -0.44
N VAL A 215 -13.45 13.59 -0.77
CA VAL A 215 -13.32 13.16 -2.18
C VAL A 215 -14.66 13.25 -2.91
N ALA A 216 -15.76 12.82 -2.29
CA ALA A 216 -17.10 12.94 -2.84
C ALA A 216 -17.49 14.41 -3.11
N LYS A 217 -17.14 15.32 -2.19
CA LYS A 217 -17.33 16.76 -2.37
C LYS A 217 -16.53 17.29 -3.56
N LEU A 218 -15.26 16.93 -3.67
CA LEU A 218 -14.41 17.32 -4.79
C LEU A 218 -14.92 16.79 -6.13
N ALA A 219 -15.57 15.62 -6.14
CA ALA A 219 -16.20 15.04 -7.32
C ALA A 219 -17.52 15.73 -7.72
N GLY A 220 -18.00 16.70 -6.92
CA GLY A 220 -19.21 17.46 -7.21
C GLY A 220 -20.50 16.82 -6.71
N ILE A 221 -20.46 15.92 -5.74
CA ILE A 221 -21.67 15.40 -5.08
C ILE A 221 -22.43 16.58 -4.42
N PRO A 222 -23.77 16.67 -4.57
CA PRO A 222 -24.56 17.75 -4.02
C PRO A 222 -24.34 17.97 -2.52
N GLU A 223 -24.27 19.22 -2.10
CA GLU A 223 -23.95 19.61 -0.72
C GLU A 223 -24.90 19.00 0.32
N LEU A 224 -26.19 18.86 0.00
CA LEU A 224 -27.16 18.21 0.88
C LEU A 224 -26.79 16.73 1.17
N VAL A 225 -26.28 16.01 0.17
CA VAL A 225 -25.82 14.64 0.32
C VAL A 225 -24.55 14.60 1.18
N ILE A 226 -23.59 15.50 0.93
CA ILE A 226 -22.35 15.61 1.69
C ILE A 226 -22.64 15.90 3.16
N ASN A 227 -23.50 16.87 3.47
CA ASN A 227 -23.86 17.22 4.83
C ASN A 227 -24.53 16.03 5.55
N ARG A 228 -25.45 15.34 4.88
CA ARG A 228 -26.08 14.16 5.45
C ARG A 228 -25.08 13.02 5.70
N ALA A 229 -24.13 12.81 4.79
CA ALA A 229 -23.07 11.82 4.97
C ALA A 229 -22.19 12.14 6.16
N LYS A 230 -21.86 13.41 6.42
CA LYS A 230 -21.11 13.85 7.62
C LYS A 230 -21.89 13.51 8.90
N ASP A 231 -23.19 13.76 8.94
CA ASP A 231 -24.03 13.43 10.10
C ASP A 231 -24.04 11.92 10.36
N ILE A 232 -24.15 11.11 9.32
CA ILE A 232 -24.17 9.65 9.42
C ILE A 232 -22.81 9.13 9.92
N VAL A 233 -21.70 9.63 9.38
CA VAL A 233 -20.35 9.23 9.83
C VAL A 233 -20.17 9.53 11.32
N ASN A 234 -20.60 10.69 11.79
CA ASN A 234 -20.52 11.05 13.21
C ASN A 234 -21.31 10.08 14.11
N GLN A 235 -22.48 9.61 13.65
CA GLN A 235 -23.29 8.63 14.38
C GLN A 235 -22.61 7.23 14.38
N LEU A 236 -22.02 6.83 13.24
CA LEU A 236 -21.35 5.53 13.11
C LEU A 236 -20.04 5.50 13.88
N SER A 237 -19.28 6.58 13.91
CA SER A 237 -18.00 6.70 14.63
C SER A 237 -18.17 6.54 16.14
N ALA A 238 -19.36 6.81 16.68
CA ALA A 238 -19.65 6.57 18.09
C ALA A 238 -19.62 5.07 18.48
N ASN A 239 -19.72 4.16 17.50
CA ASN A 239 -19.71 2.70 17.68
C ASN A 239 -18.45 2.05 17.07
N ASP A 240 -17.31 2.73 17.11
CA ASP A 240 -16.06 2.30 16.49
C ASP A 240 -15.55 0.97 17.03
N ILE A 241 -15.16 0.07 16.13
CA ILE A 241 -14.59 -1.26 16.42
C ILE A 241 -13.11 -1.21 16.83
N THR A 242 -12.48 -0.05 16.80
CA THR A 242 -11.05 0.14 17.08
C THR A 242 -10.62 -0.46 18.41
N GLN A 243 -11.45 -0.34 19.47
CA GLN A 243 -11.13 -0.93 20.77
C GLN A 243 -11.17 -2.47 20.74
N THR A 244 -12.08 -3.04 19.98
CA THR A 244 -12.20 -4.50 19.81
C THR A 244 -10.97 -5.06 19.07
N VAL A 245 -10.52 -4.37 18.04
CA VAL A 245 -9.34 -4.76 17.24
C VAL A 245 -8.06 -4.76 18.06
N LYS A 246 -7.90 -3.83 19.00
CA LYS A 246 -6.75 -3.78 19.92
C LYS A 246 -6.60 -5.05 20.76
N ASN A 247 -7.69 -5.76 21.03
CA ASN A 247 -7.71 -6.97 21.84
C ASN A 247 -7.50 -8.27 21.04
N ILE A 248 -7.38 -8.20 19.72
CA ILE A 248 -7.10 -9.38 18.89
C ILE A 248 -5.65 -9.81 19.16
N SER A 249 -5.47 -11.05 19.58
CA SER A 249 -4.16 -11.67 19.74
C SER A 249 -3.58 -12.09 18.38
N VAL A 250 -2.29 -12.01 18.21
CA VAL A 250 -1.54 -12.47 17.03
C VAL A 250 -0.66 -13.66 17.38
#